data_7e363c32176fce05f0b75646dd9df639
#
_entry.id   7e363c32176fce05f0b75646dd9df639
#
_cell.length_a   1.000
_cell.length_b   1.000
_cell.length_c   1.000
_cell.angle_alpha   90.00
_cell.angle_beta   90.00
_cell.angle_gamma   90.00
#
_symmetry.space_group_name_H-M   'P 1'
#
loop_
_entity.id
_entity.type
_entity.pdbx_description
1 polymer ?
#
loop_
_entity_poly.entity_id
_entity_poly.type
_entity_poly.pdbx_seq_one_letter_code
_entity_poly.pdbx_strand_id
1 'polypeptide(L)'
;MSINVRKGKHYTEMNYDWLEKGWDISAVSFHKVMRVAWEKDCMNEWGSILALTYIAAQRTFPDYNDMSDNKAYLESIARTFGNYWGERKVRVNTVSQSPTMTTAGSGVKGFGGFLGYAEDMSPLGNATALECADYCVTLFSDLTKKVTMQNLFHDGGFSSSGVTQKVISKYDAEN
;
A
#
# COMPACT_ATOMS: atom_id res chain seq x y z
N MET A 1 -6.63 -5.77 -9.35
CA MET A 1 -7.85 -5.34 -10.07
C MET A 1 -8.69 -4.53 -9.08
N SER A 2 -8.79 -3.23 -9.26
CA SER A 2 -9.65 -2.41 -8.39
C SER A 2 -11.11 -2.65 -8.76
N ILE A 3 -11.92 -3.01 -7.79
CA ILE A 3 -13.35 -3.23 -8.03
C ILE A 3 -14.07 -1.92 -7.84
N ASN A 4 -14.32 -1.21 -8.92
CA ASN A 4 -15.04 0.08 -8.95
C ASN A 4 -16.54 -0.01 -8.59
N VAL A 5 -17.00 -1.09 -7.98
CA VAL A 5 -18.40 -1.27 -7.59
C VAL A 5 -18.85 -0.40 -6.42
N ARG A 6 -17.94 0.37 -5.82
CA ARG A 6 -18.18 1.12 -4.58
C ARG A 6 -18.13 2.63 -4.73
N LYS A 7 -17.91 3.12 -5.93
CA LYS A 7 -17.78 4.55 -6.21
C LYS A 7 -19.02 5.30 -5.67
N GLY A 8 -18.82 6.20 -4.74
CA GLY A 8 -19.85 7.04 -4.14
C GLY A 8 -20.69 6.37 -3.05
N LYS A 9 -20.36 5.15 -2.61
CA LYS A 9 -21.01 4.52 -1.46
C LYS A 9 -20.35 4.93 -0.15
N HIS A 10 -21.18 5.27 0.84
CA HIS A 10 -20.71 5.50 2.20
C HIS A 10 -20.24 4.17 2.83
N TYR A 11 -19.23 4.22 3.70
CA TYR A 11 -18.69 3.00 4.33
C TYR A 11 -19.74 2.19 5.09
N THR A 12 -20.68 2.88 5.76
CA THR A 12 -21.80 2.25 6.49
C THR A 12 -22.86 1.62 5.59
N GLU A 13 -22.83 1.88 4.28
CA GLU A 13 -23.76 1.34 3.29
C GLU A 13 -23.14 0.20 2.47
N MET A 14 -21.92 -0.22 2.83
CA MET A 14 -21.22 -1.29 2.14
C MET A 14 -21.92 -2.62 2.36
N ASN A 15 -22.14 -3.34 1.28
CA ASN A 15 -22.75 -4.65 1.31
C ASN A 15 -21.65 -5.71 1.57
N TYR A 16 -21.98 -6.73 2.36
CA TYR A 16 -20.99 -7.75 2.78
C TYR A 16 -20.45 -8.57 1.62
N ASP A 17 -21.26 -8.87 0.58
CA ASP A 17 -20.76 -9.59 -0.60
C ASP A 17 -19.66 -8.80 -1.32
N TRP A 18 -19.74 -7.47 -1.30
CA TRP A 18 -18.72 -6.60 -1.87
C TRP A 18 -17.44 -6.58 -1.00
N LEU A 19 -17.61 -6.57 0.30
CA LEU A 19 -16.48 -6.65 1.24
C LEU A 19 -15.74 -7.98 1.06
N GLU A 20 -16.46 -9.10 1.05
CA GLU A 20 -15.86 -10.43 0.84
C GLU A 20 -15.11 -10.52 -0.49
N LYS A 21 -15.74 -10.04 -1.57
CA LYS A 21 -15.10 -9.98 -2.88
C LYS A 21 -13.86 -9.08 -2.89
N GLY A 22 -13.90 -7.96 -2.16
CA GLY A 22 -12.77 -7.08 -1.96
C GLY A 22 -11.61 -7.78 -1.26
N TRP A 23 -11.89 -8.46 -0.17
CA TRP A 23 -10.90 -9.23 0.58
C TRP A 23 -10.29 -10.35 -0.27
N ASP A 24 -11.11 -11.11 -0.98
CA ASP A 24 -10.62 -12.21 -1.83
C ASP A 24 -9.65 -11.70 -2.91
N ILE A 25 -10.03 -10.63 -3.61
CA ILE A 25 -9.23 -10.11 -4.73
C ILE A 25 -8.00 -9.32 -4.24
N SER A 26 -8.15 -8.50 -3.21
CA SER A 26 -7.12 -7.52 -2.83
C SER A 26 -6.15 -8.01 -1.76
N ALA A 27 -6.52 -9.02 -0.97
CA ALA A 27 -5.69 -9.54 0.11
C ALA A 27 -5.53 -11.07 0.04
N VAL A 28 -6.63 -11.84 -0.02
CA VAL A 28 -6.57 -13.31 0.00
C VAL A 28 -5.89 -13.86 -1.27
N SER A 29 -5.97 -13.16 -2.40
CA SER A 29 -5.22 -13.50 -3.61
C SER A 29 -3.70 -13.57 -3.34
N PHE A 30 -3.16 -12.64 -2.55
CA PHE A 30 -1.76 -12.69 -2.13
C PHE A 30 -1.48 -13.92 -1.27
N HIS A 31 -2.35 -14.24 -0.31
CA HIS A 31 -2.22 -15.48 0.48
C HIS A 31 -2.20 -16.72 -0.41
N LYS A 32 -3.12 -16.79 -1.41
CA LYS A 32 -3.18 -17.92 -2.35
C LYS A 32 -1.86 -18.08 -3.13
N VAL A 33 -1.31 -16.98 -3.64
CA VAL A 33 -0.02 -16.97 -4.36
C VAL A 33 1.12 -17.42 -3.44
N MET A 34 1.18 -16.87 -2.22
CA MET A 34 2.22 -17.22 -1.24
C MET A 34 2.19 -18.69 -0.87
N ARG A 35 0.98 -19.26 -0.70
CA ARG A 35 0.81 -20.69 -0.42
C ARG A 35 1.30 -21.55 -1.56
N VAL A 36 0.90 -21.24 -2.80
CA VAL A 36 1.36 -22.01 -3.97
C VAL A 36 2.87 -21.91 -4.15
N ALA A 37 3.45 -20.71 -3.95
CA ALA A 37 4.90 -20.53 -4.00
C ALA A 37 5.62 -21.40 -2.95
N TRP A 38 5.07 -21.47 -1.74
CA TRP A 38 5.58 -22.33 -0.68
C TRP A 38 5.51 -23.82 -1.04
N GLU A 39 4.34 -24.27 -1.50
CA GLU A 39 4.09 -25.67 -1.87
C GLU A 39 4.97 -26.14 -3.04
N LYS A 40 5.29 -25.21 -3.94
CA LYS A 40 6.12 -25.47 -5.14
C LYS A 40 7.60 -25.18 -4.94
N ASP A 41 8.00 -24.71 -3.78
CA ASP A 41 9.39 -24.30 -3.49
C ASP A 41 10.01 -23.39 -4.56
N CYS A 42 9.25 -22.36 -4.96
CA CYS A 42 9.60 -21.53 -6.11
C CYS A 42 10.63 -20.43 -5.80
N MET A 43 11.03 -20.23 -4.55
CA MET A 43 11.89 -19.13 -4.14
C MET A 43 13.31 -19.61 -3.85
N ASN A 44 14.28 -18.88 -4.38
CA ASN A 44 15.68 -19.09 -4.02
C ASN A 44 15.96 -18.62 -2.58
N GLU A 45 16.98 -19.17 -1.96
CA GLU A 45 17.54 -18.65 -0.70
C GLU A 45 17.89 -17.15 -0.86
N TRP A 46 17.54 -16.33 0.12
CA TRP A 46 17.63 -14.87 0.12
C TRP A 46 16.74 -14.16 -0.91
N GLY A 47 15.80 -14.90 -1.52
CA GLY A 47 14.77 -14.29 -2.35
C GLY A 47 13.97 -13.23 -1.61
N SER A 48 13.29 -12.36 -2.36
CA SER A 48 12.50 -11.26 -1.81
C SER A 48 11.11 -11.25 -2.42
N ILE A 49 10.10 -11.13 -1.59
CA ILE A 49 8.69 -10.99 -1.97
C ILE A 49 8.20 -9.64 -1.48
N LEU A 50 7.57 -8.89 -2.37
CA LEU A 50 7.00 -7.58 -2.06
C LEU A 50 5.51 -7.55 -2.39
N ALA A 51 4.73 -6.92 -1.51
CA ALA A 51 3.35 -6.56 -1.80
C ALA A 51 3.18 -5.04 -1.68
N LEU A 52 2.45 -4.44 -2.62
CA LEU A 52 2.18 -3.01 -2.60
C LEU A 52 0.97 -2.72 -1.69
N THR A 53 1.21 -1.92 -0.67
CA THR A 53 0.19 -1.45 0.27
C THR A 53 0.02 0.07 0.15
N TYR A 54 -0.65 0.65 1.12
CA TYR A 54 -0.89 2.08 1.21
C TYR A 54 -1.07 2.48 2.67
N ILE A 55 -0.68 3.69 3.02
CA ILE A 55 -0.78 4.24 4.38
C ILE A 55 -2.21 4.17 4.97
N ALA A 56 -3.22 4.05 4.11
CA ALA A 56 -4.61 3.86 4.53
C ALA A 56 -4.85 2.56 5.32
N ALA A 57 -3.91 1.61 5.31
CA ALA A 57 -3.92 0.47 6.24
C ALA A 57 -3.76 0.91 7.72
N GLN A 58 -3.24 2.12 7.97
CA GLN A 58 -2.88 2.62 9.28
C GLN A 58 -3.51 4.00 9.61
N ARG A 59 -4.02 4.69 8.59
CA ARG A 59 -4.64 6.02 8.69
C ARG A 59 -5.97 6.02 7.95
N THR A 60 -6.93 6.78 8.45
CA THR A 60 -8.24 6.91 7.80
C THR A 60 -8.19 7.94 6.69
N PHE A 61 -8.72 7.57 5.53
CA PHE A 61 -8.90 8.45 4.38
C PHE A 61 -10.37 8.42 3.94
N PRO A 62 -11.03 9.58 3.83
CA PRO A 62 -12.39 9.64 3.30
C PRO A 62 -12.51 8.95 1.94
N ASP A 63 -13.61 8.29 1.69
CA ASP A 63 -13.95 7.60 0.43
C ASP A 63 -13.00 6.45 0.00
N TYR A 64 -11.92 6.17 0.75
CA TYR A 64 -11.08 5.00 0.48
C TYR A 64 -11.68 3.71 1.04
N ASN A 65 -12.49 3.84 2.09
CA ASN A 65 -13.40 2.84 2.64
C ASN A 65 -12.72 1.47 2.89
N ASP A 66 -13.37 0.41 2.43
CA ASP A 66 -12.94 -0.98 2.58
C ASP A 66 -11.60 -1.31 1.87
N MET A 67 -11.09 -0.45 1.01
CA MET A 67 -9.72 -0.61 0.52
C MET A 67 -8.68 -0.43 1.63
N SER A 68 -8.99 0.37 2.67
CA SER A 68 -8.17 0.47 3.88
C SER A 68 -8.12 -0.88 4.60
N ASP A 69 -9.27 -1.53 4.78
CA ASP A 69 -9.36 -2.86 5.41
C ASP A 69 -8.58 -3.90 4.61
N ASN A 70 -8.71 -3.87 3.29
CA ASN A 70 -7.97 -4.75 2.39
C ASN A 70 -6.45 -4.57 2.51
N LYS A 71 -5.98 -3.34 2.63
CA LYS A 71 -4.54 -3.05 2.80
C LYS A 71 -4.04 -3.48 4.18
N ALA A 72 -4.81 -3.26 5.23
CA ALA A 72 -4.47 -3.73 6.57
C ALA A 72 -4.39 -5.28 6.62
N TYR A 73 -5.33 -5.95 5.97
CA TYR A 73 -5.33 -7.41 5.87
C TYR A 73 -4.14 -7.94 5.05
N LEU A 74 -3.82 -7.30 3.92
CA LEU A 74 -2.64 -7.62 3.11
C LEU A 74 -1.34 -7.51 3.92
N GLU A 75 -1.17 -6.44 4.69
CA GLU A 75 0.01 -6.24 5.55
C GLU A 75 0.11 -7.33 6.64
N SER A 76 -1.02 -7.72 7.22
CA SER A 76 -1.07 -8.82 8.20
C SER A 76 -0.66 -10.16 7.57
N ILE A 77 -1.17 -10.48 6.38
CA ILE A 77 -0.80 -11.67 5.63
C ILE A 77 0.71 -11.66 5.32
N ALA A 78 1.25 -10.54 4.85
CA ALA A 78 2.66 -10.41 4.51
C ALA A 78 3.57 -10.64 5.73
N ARG A 79 3.23 -10.06 6.89
CA ARG A 79 3.98 -10.30 8.13
C ARG A 79 3.94 -11.76 8.55
N THR A 80 2.77 -12.39 8.49
CA THR A 80 2.62 -13.81 8.87
C THR A 80 3.45 -14.70 7.97
N PHE A 81 3.35 -14.53 6.65
CA PHE A 81 4.18 -15.30 5.71
C PHE A 81 5.67 -15.00 5.86
N GLY A 82 6.04 -13.77 6.18
CA GLY A 82 7.44 -13.40 6.42
C GLY A 82 8.08 -14.23 7.54
N ASN A 83 7.31 -14.57 8.57
CA ASN A 83 7.77 -15.45 9.63
C ASN A 83 8.07 -16.88 9.10
N TYR A 84 7.15 -17.48 8.36
CA TYR A 84 7.34 -18.83 7.81
C TYR A 84 8.40 -18.86 6.71
N TRP A 85 8.38 -17.92 5.77
CA TRP A 85 9.37 -17.82 4.71
C TRP A 85 10.80 -17.55 5.23
N GLY A 86 10.91 -17.00 6.45
CA GLY A 86 12.19 -16.83 7.12
C GLY A 86 12.94 -18.15 7.36
N GLU A 87 12.24 -19.26 7.56
CA GLU A 87 12.83 -20.61 7.68
C GLU A 87 13.58 -21.02 6.40
N ARG A 88 13.15 -20.51 5.24
CA ARG A 88 13.80 -20.71 3.94
C ARG A 88 14.69 -19.53 3.52
N LYS A 89 14.97 -18.61 4.47
CA LYS A 89 15.74 -17.38 4.24
C LYS A 89 15.16 -16.49 3.12
N VAL A 90 13.85 -16.52 2.91
CA VAL A 90 13.14 -15.64 1.99
C VAL A 90 12.55 -14.46 2.76
N ARG A 91 12.71 -13.27 2.24
CA ARG A 91 12.23 -12.02 2.83
C ARG A 91 10.85 -11.67 2.29
N VAL A 92 9.95 -11.23 3.15
CA VAL A 92 8.61 -10.78 2.76
C VAL A 92 8.34 -9.41 3.37
N ASN A 93 8.12 -8.41 2.54
CA ASN A 93 7.85 -7.04 2.97
C ASN A 93 6.65 -6.44 2.23
N THR A 94 6.13 -5.36 2.76
CA THR A 94 5.18 -4.50 2.05
C THR A 94 5.80 -3.14 1.78
N VAL A 95 5.45 -2.53 0.65
CA VAL A 95 5.83 -1.16 0.29
C VAL A 95 4.59 -0.30 0.29
N SER A 96 4.56 0.67 1.19
CA SER A 96 3.53 1.70 1.27
C SER A 96 3.92 2.87 0.37
N GLN A 97 3.33 2.90 -0.81
CA GLN A 97 3.64 3.85 -1.87
C GLN A 97 2.83 5.14 -1.73
N SER A 98 3.39 6.27 -2.19
CA SER A 98 2.64 7.52 -2.42
C SER A 98 1.39 7.29 -3.27
N PRO A 99 0.34 8.08 -3.11
CA PRO A 99 -0.76 8.06 -4.05
C PRO A 99 -0.23 8.40 -5.45
N THR A 100 -0.50 7.51 -6.39
CA THR A 100 -0.04 7.63 -7.78
C THR A 100 -1.24 7.57 -8.71
N MET A 101 -1.27 8.43 -9.74
CA MET A 101 -2.33 8.41 -10.74
C MET A 101 -2.28 7.09 -11.53
N THR A 102 -3.26 6.26 -11.29
CA THR A 102 -3.45 4.98 -11.99
C THR A 102 -4.90 4.84 -12.42
N THR A 103 -5.18 3.96 -13.35
CA THR A 103 -6.58 3.64 -13.74
C THR A 103 -7.42 3.23 -12.53
N ALA A 104 -6.83 2.51 -11.58
CA ALA A 104 -7.51 2.12 -10.35
C ALA A 104 -7.73 3.32 -9.41
N GLY A 105 -6.74 4.19 -9.25
CA GLY A 105 -6.81 5.38 -8.41
C GLY A 105 -7.81 6.41 -8.93
N SER A 106 -7.90 6.61 -10.25
CA SER A 106 -8.87 7.52 -10.86
C SER A 106 -10.33 7.13 -10.61
N GLY A 107 -10.57 5.89 -10.20
CA GLY A 107 -11.90 5.41 -9.80
C GLY A 107 -12.34 5.84 -8.40
N VAL A 108 -11.44 6.37 -7.57
CA VAL A 108 -11.77 6.86 -6.22
C VAL A 108 -12.31 8.29 -6.32
N LYS A 109 -13.46 8.54 -5.68
CA LYS A 109 -14.04 9.89 -5.63
C LYS A 109 -13.09 10.84 -4.89
N GLY A 110 -12.91 12.06 -5.42
CA GLY A 110 -12.05 13.07 -4.79
C GLY A 110 -10.53 12.81 -4.92
N PHE A 111 -10.11 11.78 -5.66
CA PHE A 111 -8.70 11.39 -5.78
C PHE A 111 -7.77 12.51 -6.25
N GLY A 112 -8.23 13.37 -7.17
CA GLY A 112 -7.42 14.52 -7.64
C GLY A 112 -7.11 15.53 -6.54
N GLY A 113 -8.09 15.89 -5.72
CA GLY A 113 -7.88 16.75 -4.54
C GLY A 113 -6.97 16.10 -3.50
N PHE A 114 -7.13 14.80 -3.31
CA PHE A 114 -6.28 14.04 -2.42
C PHE A 114 -4.82 13.98 -2.90
N LEU A 115 -4.57 13.83 -4.21
CA LEU A 115 -3.22 13.89 -4.77
C LEU A 115 -2.52 15.21 -4.47
N GLY A 116 -3.22 16.35 -4.66
CA GLY A 116 -2.70 17.66 -4.33
C GLY A 116 -2.40 17.81 -2.83
N TYR A 117 -3.31 17.35 -1.98
CA TYR A 117 -3.09 17.36 -0.54
C TYR A 117 -1.87 16.51 -0.14
N ALA A 118 -1.74 15.30 -0.69
CA ALA A 118 -0.61 14.42 -0.40
C ALA A 118 0.72 15.02 -0.89
N GLU A 119 0.72 15.70 -2.04
CA GLU A 119 1.87 16.45 -2.56
C GLU A 119 2.31 17.54 -1.59
N ASP A 120 1.37 18.28 -1.02
CA ASP A 120 1.66 19.35 -0.08
C ASP A 120 2.11 18.83 1.29
N MET A 121 1.56 17.70 1.72
CA MET A 121 1.90 17.05 2.99
C MET A 121 3.20 16.27 2.94
N SER A 122 3.72 15.97 1.76
CA SER A 122 4.97 15.23 1.58
C SER A 122 6.15 16.18 1.44
N PRO A 123 7.13 16.20 2.35
CA PRO A 123 8.32 17.06 2.24
C PRO A 123 9.06 16.94 0.92
N LEU A 124 9.14 15.72 0.35
CA LEU A 124 9.78 15.45 -0.95
C LEU A 124 8.77 15.41 -2.11
N GLY A 125 7.50 15.67 -1.87
CA GLY A 125 6.44 15.47 -2.84
C GLY A 125 6.01 14.01 -2.99
N ASN A 126 5.04 13.76 -3.89
CA ASN A 126 4.60 12.40 -4.20
C ASN A 126 5.63 11.66 -5.05
N ALA A 127 5.93 10.42 -4.69
CA ALA A 127 6.76 9.57 -5.52
C ALA A 127 6.02 9.10 -6.77
N THR A 128 6.72 9.06 -7.88
CA THR A 128 6.24 8.52 -9.15
C THR A 128 6.22 6.99 -9.14
N ALA A 129 5.53 6.39 -10.12
CA ALA A 129 5.55 4.94 -10.29
C ALA A 129 6.95 4.40 -10.60
N LEU A 130 7.78 5.17 -11.33
CA LEU A 130 9.15 4.77 -11.64
C LEU A 130 10.05 4.78 -10.40
N GLU A 131 9.98 5.81 -9.59
CA GLU A 131 10.71 5.88 -8.31
C GLU A 131 10.30 4.73 -7.37
N CYS A 132 9.02 4.36 -7.35
CA CYS A 132 8.58 3.16 -6.61
C CYS A 132 9.20 1.88 -7.19
N ALA A 133 9.28 1.77 -8.51
CA ALA A 133 9.92 0.62 -9.15
C ALA A 133 11.42 0.53 -8.81
N ASP A 134 12.15 1.64 -8.81
CA ASP A 134 13.56 1.71 -8.42
C ASP A 134 13.75 1.28 -6.95
N TYR A 135 12.84 1.72 -6.07
CA TYR A 135 12.84 1.28 -4.68
C TYR A 135 12.57 -0.23 -4.56
N CYS A 136 11.62 -0.76 -5.32
CA CYS A 136 11.36 -2.21 -5.35
C CYS A 136 12.59 -3.00 -5.85
N VAL A 137 13.30 -2.52 -6.88
CA VAL A 137 14.55 -3.13 -7.36
C VAL A 137 15.59 -3.20 -6.24
N THR A 138 15.73 -2.11 -5.47
CA THR A 138 16.62 -2.09 -4.29
C THR A 138 16.22 -3.16 -3.28
N LEU A 139 14.92 -3.32 -3.00
CA LEU A 139 14.42 -4.33 -2.06
C LEU A 139 14.54 -5.76 -2.57
N PHE A 140 14.60 -5.97 -3.88
CA PHE A 140 14.90 -7.29 -4.47
C PHE A 140 16.40 -7.62 -4.44
N SER A 141 17.25 -6.63 -4.28
CA SER A 141 18.71 -6.82 -4.24
C SER A 141 19.19 -7.42 -2.92
N ASP A 142 20.44 -7.90 -2.91
CA ASP A 142 21.13 -8.39 -1.72
C ASP A 142 21.49 -7.29 -0.70
N LEU A 143 21.39 -6.02 -1.10
CA LEU A 143 21.66 -4.88 -0.22
C LEU A 143 20.72 -4.79 0.97
N THR A 144 19.53 -5.41 0.85
CA THR A 144 18.49 -5.41 1.89
C THR A 144 18.33 -6.77 2.57
N LYS A 145 19.38 -7.60 2.61
CA LYS A 145 19.42 -8.81 3.44
C LYS A 145 19.07 -8.45 4.89
N LYS A 146 18.25 -9.28 5.54
CA LYS A 146 17.72 -9.06 6.91
C LYS A 146 16.59 -8.03 7.03
N VAL A 147 16.14 -7.42 5.93
CA VAL A 147 14.91 -6.62 5.92
C VAL A 147 13.74 -7.53 5.56
N THR A 148 12.93 -7.90 6.53
CA THR A 148 11.74 -8.76 6.36
C THR A 148 10.64 -8.39 7.35
N MET A 149 9.39 -8.71 7.03
CA MET A 149 8.20 -8.44 7.85
C MET A 149 7.95 -6.95 8.11
N GLN A 150 8.53 -6.08 7.29
CA GLN A 150 8.40 -4.64 7.43
C GLN A 150 7.34 -4.08 6.47
N ASN A 151 6.68 -3.01 6.92
CA ASN A 151 5.97 -2.11 6.03
C ASN A 151 6.88 -0.91 5.76
N LEU A 152 7.36 -0.79 4.54
CA LEU A 152 8.37 0.18 4.13
C LEU A 152 7.69 1.33 3.39
N PHE A 153 7.82 2.53 3.93
CA PHE A 153 7.22 3.72 3.33
C PHE A 153 8.09 4.28 2.21
N HIS A 154 7.45 4.55 1.07
CA HIS A 154 8.03 5.24 -0.07
C HIS A 154 7.04 6.32 -0.53
N ASP A 155 6.91 7.39 0.25
CA ASP A 155 5.82 8.34 0.18
C ASP A 155 6.24 9.81 0.38
N GLY A 156 7.50 10.10 0.12
CA GLY A 156 8.03 11.47 0.25
C GLY A 156 7.99 12.04 1.67
N GLY A 157 7.74 11.20 2.68
CA GLY A 157 7.63 11.60 4.08
C GLY A 157 6.20 11.86 4.54
N PHE A 158 5.19 11.60 3.70
CA PHE A 158 3.77 11.80 4.02
C PHE A 158 3.36 11.11 5.32
N SER A 159 3.72 9.84 5.49
CA SER A 159 3.34 9.02 6.65
C SER A 159 3.85 9.56 7.99
N SER A 160 4.94 10.33 7.97
CA SER A 160 5.61 10.87 9.15
C SER A 160 5.32 12.35 9.40
N SER A 161 4.71 13.05 8.42
CA SER A 161 4.40 14.48 8.52
C SER A 161 3.11 14.72 9.32
N GLY A 162 3.16 15.57 10.33
CA GLY A 162 1.95 16.10 10.98
C GLY A 162 1.33 17.22 10.15
N VAL A 163 2.15 18.18 9.71
CA VAL A 163 1.79 19.28 8.82
C VAL A 163 3.07 19.79 8.14
N THR A 164 2.96 20.33 6.94
CA THR A 164 4.09 20.95 6.23
C THR A 164 3.88 22.47 6.10
N GLN A 165 4.98 23.20 5.86
CA GLN A 165 4.90 24.66 5.61
C GLN A 165 4.03 24.98 4.39
N LYS A 166 4.02 24.11 3.37
CA LYS A 166 3.16 24.30 2.18
C LYS A 166 1.68 24.34 2.56
N VAL A 167 1.25 23.43 3.46
CA VAL A 167 -0.14 23.39 3.95
C VAL A 167 -0.44 24.63 4.79
N ILE A 168 0.45 24.98 5.74
CA ILE A 168 0.27 26.20 6.59
C ILE A 168 0.09 27.43 5.70
N SER A 169 0.98 27.63 4.72
CA SER A 169 0.93 28.82 3.86
C SER A 169 -0.36 28.94 3.04
N LYS A 170 -1.04 27.84 2.72
CA LYS A 170 -2.34 27.90 2.03
C LYS A 170 -3.43 28.48 2.94
N TYR A 171 -3.45 28.10 4.19
CA TYR A 171 -4.41 28.64 5.16
C TYR A 171 -4.09 30.08 5.56
N ASP A 172 -2.82 30.48 5.61
CA ASP A 172 -2.43 31.87 5.87
C ASP A 172 -2.82 32.80 4.69
N ALA A 173 -2.83 32.30 3.45
CA ALA A 173 -3.19 33.09 2.28
C ALA A 173 -4.72 33.30 2.13
N GLU A 174 -5.55 32.51 2.83
CA GLU A 174 -7.02 32.62 2.83
C GLU A 174 -7.55 33.57 3.94
N ASN A 175 -6.67 34.06 4.82
CA ASN A 175 -6.98 34.99 5.90
C ASN A 175 -6.37 36.38 5.66
#